data_da0ea6ba990d79a1d2e9e81382aa1ac9
#
_entry.id   da0ea6ba990d79a1d2e9e81382aa1ac9
#
_cell.length_a   1.000
_cell.length_b   1.000
_cell.length_c   1.000
_cell.angle_alpha   90.00
_cell.angle_beta   90.00
_cell.angle_gamma   90.00
#
_symmetry.space_group_name_H-M   'P 1'
#
loop_
_entity.id
_entity.type
_entity.pdbx_description
1 polymer ?
#
loop_
_entity_poly.entity_id
_entity_poly.type
_entity_poly.pdbx_seq_one_letter_code
_entity_poly.pdbx_strand_id
1 'polypeptide(L)'
;PVAEEDPLTKLEAELQEQKDKYLRLMAEFDNYRRRTSKERLELIQTAGKDVIVSMLDILDDCDRAEKQLQSSDDIAVQKEGIQLVFNKLRATMLAKGVKAMESIHEEFDVEKHEAITEIPAPSEHLKGKVIDDVVKGYYLNDKIIRFAKVVVGK
;
A
#
# COMPACT_ATOMS: atom_id res chain seq x y z
N PRO A 1 29.88 49.87 -45.95
CA PRO A 1 28.63 49.16 -46.22
C PRO A 1 28.68 47.84 -45.47
N VAL A 2 27.82 47.71 -44.48
CA VAL A 2 27.60 46.45 -43.78
C VAL A 2 26.87 45.55 -44.80
N ALA A 3 27.52 44.50 -45.23
CA ALA A 3 26.89 43.50 -46.13
C ALA A 3 25.66 42.95 -45.39
N GLU A 4 24.48 43.21 -45.93
CA GLU A 4 23.25 42.57 -45.44
C GLU A 4 23.45 41.06 -45.64
N GLU A 5 23.53 40.31 -44.53
CA GLU A 5 23.57 38.86 -44.62
C GLU A 5 22.30 38.36 -45.33
N ASP A 6 22.50 37.50 -46.32
CA ASP A 6 21.40 36.92 -47.10
C ASP A 6 20.37 36.27 -46.14
N PRO A 7 19.10 36.61 -46.26
CA PRO A 7 18.00 36.06 -45.43
C PRO A 7 18.00 34.51 -45.42
N LEU A 8 18.41 33.89 -46.52
CA LEU A 8 18.58 32.45 -46.62
C LEU A 8 19.65 31.90 -45.67
N THR A 9 20.82 32.55 -45.60
CA THR A 9 21.92 32.15 -44.72
C THR A 9 21.52 32.26 -43.24
N LYS A 10 20.75 33.30 -42.88
CA LYS A 10 20.20 33.44 -41.50
C LYS A 10 19.24 32.29 -41.16
N LEU A 11 18.33 31.98 -42.07
CA LEU A 11 17.33 30.94 -41.86
C LEU A 11 18.00 29.55 -41.75
N GLU A 12 19.01 29.28 -42.56
CA GLU A 12 19.78 28.04 -42.49
C GLU A 12 20.54 27.91 -41.16
N ALA A 13 21.13 28.99 -40.66
CA ALA A 13 21.79 29.02 -39.36
C ALA A 13 20.80 28.78 -38.21
N GLU A 14 19.63 29.43 -38.23
CA GLU A 14 18.57 29.21 -37.26
C GLU A 14 18.05 27.77 -37.31
N LEU A 15 17.87 27.21 -38.49
CA LEU A 15 17.43 25.82 -38.64
C LEU A 15 18.46 24.84 -38.07
N GLN A 16 19.73 25.07 -38.32
CA GLN A 16 20.80 24.25 -37.76
C GLN A 16 20.84 24.35 -36.24
N GLU A 17 20.72 25.55 -35.68
CA GLU A 17 20.64 25.75 -34.22
C GLU A 17 19.45 25.00 -33.61
N GLN A 18 18.29 25.05 -34.23
CA GLN A 18 17.11 24.31 -33.76
C GLN A 18 17.29 22.80 -33.86
N LYS A 19 17.92 22.29 -34.93
CA LYS A 19 18.27 20.88 -35.05
C LYS A 19 19.20 20.42 -33.93
N ASP A 20 20.23 21.21 -33.64
CA ASP A 20 21.20 20.89 -32.58
C ASP A 20 20.53 20.91 -31.19
N LYS A 21 19.65 21.89 -30.92
CA LYS A 21 18.83 21.93 -29.72
C LYS A 21 17.92 20.70 -29.59
N TYR A 22 17.29 20.31 -30.69
CA TYR A 22 16.42 19.16 -30.73
C TYR A 22 17.17 17.86 -30.45
N LEU A 23 18.34 17.66 -31.07
CA LEU A 23 19.17 16.48 -30.84
C LEU A 23 19.66 16.40 -29.39
N ARG A 24 20.06 17.54 -28.83
CA ARG A 24 20.44 17.63 -27.41
C ARG A 24 19.26 17.26 -26.50
N LEU A 25 18.09 17.83 -26.75
CA LEU A 25 16.90 17.55 -25.97
C LEU A 25 16.48 16.07 -26.05
N MET A 26 16.58 15.46 -27.24
CA MET A 26 16.34 14.02 -27.40
C MET A 26 17.31 13.18 -26.56
N ALA A 27 18.62 13.52 -26.59
CA ALA A 27 19.60 12.80 -25.79
C ALA A 27 19.35 12.96 -24.28
N GLU A 28 19.00 14.16 -23.84
CA GLU A 28 18.63 14.44 -22.46
C GLU A 28 17.37 13.66 -22.04
N PHE A 29 16.36 13.60 -22.92
CA PHE A 29 15.14 12.86 -22.68
C PHE A 29 15.38 11.35 -22.57
N ASP A 30 16.21 10.78 -23.43
CA ASP A 30 16.57 9.37 -23.36
C ASP A 30 17.35 9.04 -22.09
N ASN A 31 18.26 9.91 -21.69
CA ASN A 31 18.99 9.77 -20.43
C ASN A 31 18.03 9.87 -19.23
N TYR A 32 17.10 10.82 -19.25
CA TYR A 32 16.06 10.97 -18.23
C TYR A 32 15.20 9.70 -18.13
N ARG A 33 14.72 9.18 -19.27
CA ARG A 33 13.91 7.94 -19.29
C ARG A 33 14.66 6.75 -18.66
N ARG A 34 15.92 6.55 -19.05
CA ARG A 34 16.75 5.45 -18.52
C ARG A 34 16.95 5.61 -17.02
N ARG A 35 17.27 6.81 -16.56
CA ARG A 35 17.46 7.11 -15.14
C ARG A 35 16.17 6.87 -14.35
N THR A 36 15.05 7.43 -14.79
CA THR A 36 13.75 7.29 -14.11
C THR A 36 13.31 5.82 -14.06
N SER A 37 13.54 5.05 -15.12
CA SER A 37 13.25 3.62 -15.12
C SER A 37 14.09 2.87 -14.09
N LYS A 38 15.36 3.19 -13.95
CA LYS A 38 16.26 2.60 -12.96
C LYS A 38 15.83 2.98 -11.54
N GLU A 39 15.60 4.25 -11.29
CA GLU A 39 15.14 4.77 -9.99
C GLU A 39 13.81 4.12 -9.57
N ARG A 40 12.89 3.93 -10.53
CA ARG A 40 11.61 3.23 -10.28
C ARG A 40 11.82 1.77 -9.88
N LEU A 41 12.71 1.05 -10.54
CA LEU A 41 13.04 -0.34 -10.18
C LEU A 41 13.66 -0.41 -8.77
N GLU A 42 14.59 0.47 -8.46
CA GLU A 42 15.20 0.56 -7.13
C GLU A 42 14.17 0.87 -6.06
N LEU A 43 13.25 1.81 -6.34
CA LEU A 43 12.15 2.15 -5.43
C LEU A 43 11.25 0.94 -5.18
N ILE A 44 10.88 0.18 -6.21
CA ILE A 44 10.05 -1.03 -6.06
C ILE A 44 10.77 -2.08 -5.21
N GLN A 45 12.09 -2.27 -5.41
CA GLN A 45 12.88 -3.23 -4.64
C GLN A 45 13.02 -2.83 -3.17
N THR A 46 13.05 -1.54 -2.88
CA THR A 46 13.27 -1.01 -1.52
C THR A 46 11.98 -0.57 -0.81
N ALA A 47 10.85 -0.46 -1.53
CA ALA A 47 9.59 0.02 -0.98
C ALA A 47 9.07 -0.78 0.24
N GLY A 48 9.39 -2.08 0.30
CA GLY A 48 9.02 -2.95 1.42
C GLY A 48 9.94 -2.85 2.64
N LYS A 49 11.13 -2.22 2.52
CA LYS A 49 12.15 -2.22 3.57
C LYS A 49 11.63 -1.68 4.89
N ASP A 50 10.98 -0.52 4.87
CA ASP A 50 10.50 0.14 6.09
C ASP A 50 9.39 -0.66 6.80
N VAL A 51 8.58 -1.38 6.02
CA VAL A 51 7.56 -2.29 6.56
C VAL A 51 8.24 -3.50 7.19
N ILE A 52 9.18 -4.12 6.49
CA ILE A 52 9.94 -5.28 7.00
C ILE A 52 10.67 -4.92 8.29
N VAL A 53 11.38 -3.79 8.32
CA VAL A 53 12.10 -3.34 9.54
C VAL A 53 11.14 -3.15 10.71
N SER A 54 9.97 -2.53 10.48
CA SER A 54 8.98 -2.38 11.56
C SER A 54 8.37 -3.71 12.03
N MET A 55 8.37 -4.74 11.18
CA MET A 55 7.93 -6.10 11.56
C MET A 55 9.00 -6.86 12.36
N LEU A 56 10.30 -6.56 12.18
CA LEU A 56 11.37 -7.16 12.97
C LEU A 56 11.24 -6.83 14.45
N ASP A 57 10.87 -5.59 14.79
CA ASP A 57 10.62 -5.19 16.19
C ASP A 57 9.48 -6.02 16.83
N ILE A 58 8.47 -6.39 16.03
CA ILE A 58 7.36 -7.22 16.50
C ILE A 58 7.82 -8.67 16.64
N LEU A 59 8.66 -9.15 15.73
CA LEU A 59 9.23 -10.49 15.78
C LEU A 59 10.09 -10.67 17.04
N ASP A 60 10.91 -9.67 17.40
CA ASP A 60 11.70 -9.66 18.62
C ASP A 60 10.81 -9.77 19.88
N ASP A 61 9.65 -9.09 19.87
CA ASP A 61 8.67 -9.19 20.95
C ASP A 61 7.98 -10.56 21.00
N CYS A 62 7.72 -11.17 19.84
CA CYS A 62 7.21 -12.55 19.76
C CYS A 62 8.21 -13.53 20.38
N ASP A 63 9.49 -13.43 20.02
CA ASP A 63 10.56 -14.29 20.57
C ASP A 63 10.68 -14.14 22.10
N ARG A 64 10.50 -12.91 22.61
CA ARG A 64 10.50 -12.64 24.05
C ARG A 64 9.29 -13.27 24.73
N ALA A 65 8.11 -13.13 24.13
CA ALA A 65 6.88 -13.74 24.64
C ALA A 65 6.97 -15.28 24.63
N GLU A 66 7.53 -15.86 23.57
CA GLU A 66 7.75 -17.31 23.48
C GLU A 66 8.67 -17.83 24.58
N LYS A 67 9.79 -17.15 24.86
CA LYS A 67 10.68 -17.50 25.97
C LYS A 67 9.96 -17.39 27.32
N GLN A 68 9.09 -16.40 27.49
CA GLN A 68 8.30 -16.26 28.72
C GLN A 68 7.28 -17.38 28.89
N LEU A 69 6.63 -17.83 27.79
CA LEU A 69 5.73 -18.99 27.80
C LEU A 69 6.43 -20.28 28.25
N GLN A 70 7.72 -20.45 27.86
CA GLN A 70 8.52 -21.62 28.23
C GLN A 70 9.05 -21.56 29.67
N SER A 71 9.22 -20.36 30.23
CA SER A 71 9.88 -20.15 31.53
C SER A 71 8.93 -19.91 32.71
N SER A 72 7.65 -19.67 32.47
CA SER A 72 6.67 -19.32 33.49
C SER A 72 5.38 -20.14 33.29
N ASP A 73 4.88 -20.74 34.36
CA ASP A 73 3.57 -21.39 34.41
C ASP A 73 2.43 -20.44 34.80
N ASP A 74 2.74 -19.16 35.03
CA ASP A 74 1.73 -18.16 35.38
C ASP A 74 0.95 -17.70 34.14
N ILE A 75 -0.26 -18.20 34.02
CA ILE A 75 -1.18 -17.92 32.90
C ILE A 75 -1.47 -16.42 32.77
N ALA A 76 -1.55 -15.68 33.88
CA ALA A 76 -1.84 -14.25 33.81
C ALA A 76 -0.70 -13.47 33.15
N VAL A 77 0.53 -13.76 33.52
CA VAL A 77 1.75 -13.17 32.97
C VAL A 77 1.90 -13.53 31.48
N GLN A 78 1.65 -14.79 31.11
CA GLN A 78 1.68 -15.27 29.74
C GLN A 78 0.65 -14.51 28.86
N LYS A 79 -0.58 -14.39 29.36
CA LYS A 79 -1.67 -13.70 28.65
C LYS A 79 -1.36 -12.21 28.44
N GLU A 80 -0.80 -11.54 29.42
CA GLU A 80 -0.37 -10.14 29.32
C GLU A 80 0.72 -9.96 28.26
N GLY A 81 1.74 -10.80 28.25
CA GLY A 81 2.83 -10.77 27.26
C GLY A 81 2.31 -10.92 25.83
N ILE A 82 1.44 -11.89 25.58
CA ILE A 82 0.82 -12.11 24.27
C ILE A 82 -0.05 -10.90 23.86
N GLN A 83 -0.82 -10.33 24.80
CA GLN A 83 -1.67 -9.18 24.52
C GLN A 83 -0.84 -7.94 24.12
N LEU A 84 0.32 -7.74 24.73
CA LEU A 84 1.24 -6.66 24.36
C LEU A 84 1.74 -6.81 22.93
N VAL A 85 2.10 -8.03 22.50
CA VAL A 85 2.51 -8.31 21.11
C VAL A 85 1.39 -7.99 20.12
N PHE A 86 0.15 -8.42 20.40
CA PHE A 86 -0.99 -8.13 19.55
C PHE A 86 -1.30 -6.64 19.46
N ASN A 87 -1.21 -5.93 20.57
CA ASN A 87 -1.44 -4.49 20.60
C ASN A 87 -0.36 -3.74 19.79
N LYS A 88 0.90 -4.14 19.93
CA LYS A 88 2.01 -3.55 19.17
C LYS A 88 1.86 -3.81 17.68
N LEU A 89 1.48 -5.03 17.28
CA LEU A 89 1.22 -5.36 15.88
C LEU A 89 0.13 -4.45 15.29
N ARG A 90 -1.02 -4.32 15.99
CA ARG A 90 -2.12 -3.45 15.54
C ARG A 90 -1.70 -1.99 15.45
N ALA A 91 -0.97 -1.49 16.46
CA ALA A 91 -0.49 -0.11 16.48
C ALA A 91 0.50 0.17 15.33
N THR A 92 1.41 -0.77 15.06
CA THR A 92 2.38 -0.66 13.96
C THR A 92 1.68 -0.64 12.60
N MET A 93 0.69 -1.51 12.39
CA MET A 93 -0.09 -1.54 11.16
C MET A 93 -0.88 -0.23 10.97
N LEU A 94 -1.50 0.27 12.02
CA LEU A 94 -2.21 1.56 11.99
C LEU A 94 -1.27 2.73 11.67
N ALA A 95 -0.08 2.76 12.27
CA ALA A 95 0.94 3.77 11.99
C ALA A 95 1.45 3.74 10.55
N LYS A 96 1.41 2.57 9.90
CA LYS A 96 1.70 2.39 8.47
C LYS A 96 0.51 2.69 7.55
N GLY A 97 -0.61 3.17 8.11
CA GLY A 97 -1.81 3.55 7.35
C GLY A 97 -2.78 2.40 7.06
N VAL A 98 -2.57 1.24 7.69
CA VAL A 98 -3.49 0.09 7.54
C VAL A 98 -4.65 0.25 8.52
N LYS A 99 -5.89 0.23 8.00
CA LYS A 99 -7.13 0.29 8.77
C LYS A 99 -8.01 -0.91 8.44
N ALA A 100 -8.58 -1.56 9.45
CA ALA A 100 -9.57 -2.60 9.24
C ALA A 100 -10.90 -1.99 8.75
N MET A 101 -11.61 -2.73 7.90
CA MET A 101 -12.99 -2.40 7.54
C MET A 101 -13.92 -2.78 8.70
N GLU A 102 -14.84 -1.90 9.01
CA GLU A 102 -15.96 -2.19 9.89
C GLU A 102 -17.11 -2.66 9.02
N SER A 103 -17.23 -3.97 8.83
CA SER A 103 -18.22 -4.56 7.91
C SER A 103 -19.42 -5.13 8.63
N ILE A 104 -19.32 -5.55 9.89
CA ILE A 104 -20.36 -6.22 10.64
C ILE A 104 -21.55 -5.29 10.86
N HIS A 105 -22.75 -5.75 10.49
CA HIS A 105 -24.03 -5.04 10.53
C HIS A 105 -24.17 -3.87 9.54
N GLU A 106 -23.15 -3.61 8.72
CA GLU A 106 -23.25 -2.69 7.59
C GLU A 106 -23.98 -3.34 6.41
N GLU A 107 -24.50 -2.52 5.50
CA GLU A 107 -25.07 -3.01 4.25
C GLU A 107 -24.00 -3.71 3.40
N PHE A 108 -24.38 -4.81 2.77
CA PHE A 108 -23.47 -5.48 1.85
C PHE A 108 -23.16 -4.59 0.64
N ASP A 109 -21.89 -4.35 0.41
CA ASP A 109 -21.36 -3.51 -0.68
C ASP A 109 -20.35 -4.31 -1.50
N VAL A 110 -20.66 -4.55 -2.77
CA VAL A 110 -19.82 -5.30 -3.69
C VAL A 110 -18.45 -4.65 -3.94
N GLU A 111 -18.32 -3.35 -3.68
CA GLU A 111 -17.05 -2.62 -3.84
C GLU A 111 -16.10 -2.82 -2.65
N LYS A 112 -16.59 -3.39 -1.54
CA LYS A 112 -15.83 -3.59 -0.30
C LYS A 112 -15.86 -5.03 0.19
N HIS A 113 -16.91 -5.76 -0.13
CA HIS A 113 -17.22 -7.06 0.44
C HIS A 113 -17.29 -8.13 -0.65
N GLU A 114 -16.81 -9.31 -0.32
CA GLU A 114 -16.98 -10.55 -1.07
C GLU A 114 -17.89 -11.48 -0.24
N ALA A 115 -19.12 -11.69 -0.69
CA ALA A 115 -20.04 -12.60 -0.04
C ALA A 115 -19.63 -14.05 -0.30
N ILE A 116 -19.25 -14.78 0.76
CA ILE A 116 -18.88 -16.20 0.64
C ILE A 116 -20.08 -17.13 0.87
N THR A 117 -21.07 -16.69 1.64
CA THR A 117 -22.32 -17.43 1.87
C THR A 117 -23.43 -16.49 2.34
N GLU A 118 -24.65 -16.94 2.18
CA GLU A 118 -25.85 -16.32 2.74
C GLU A 118 -26.46 -17.24 3.79
N ILE A 119 -26.91 -16.66 4.90
CA ILE A 119 -27.64 -17.38 5.96
C ILE A 119 -28.93 -16.67 6.26
N PRO A 120 -29.93 -17.35 6.80
CA PRO A 120 -31.16 -16.69 7.29
C PRO A 120 -30.78 -15.58 8.27
N ALA A 121 -31.28 -14.37 8.04
CA ALA A 121 -30.99 -13.24 8.90
C ALA A 121 -31.55 -13.50 10.31
N PRO A 122 -30.76 -13.32 11.39
CA PRO A 122 -31.21 -13.48 12.77
C PRO A 122 -32.37 -12.57 13.14
N SER A 123 -32.53 -11.46 12.40
CA SER A 123 -33.61 -10.49 12.57
C SER A 123 -33.88 -9.76 11.26
N GLU A 124 -35.10 -9.22 11.12
CA GLU A 124 -35.56 -8.55 9.87
C GLU A 124 -34.66 -7.39 9.46
N HIS A 125 -34.12 -6.62 10.41
CA HIS A 125 -33.26 -5.47 10.15
C HIS A 125 -31.83 -5.86 9.73
N LEU A 126 -31.48 -7.14 9.76
CA LEU A 126 -30.18 -7.67 9.31
C LEU A 126 -30.25 -8.32 7.91
N LYS A 127 -31.41 -8.30 7.27
CA LYS A 127 -31.53 -8.72 5.86
C LYS A 127 -30.74 -7.80 4.94
N GLY A 128 -29.96 -8.38 4.04
CA GLY A 128 -29.07 -7.66 3.14
C GLY A 128 -27.82 -7.09 3.80
N LYS A 129 -27.65 -7.33 5.10
CA LYS A 129 -26.49 -6.84 5.84
C LYS A 129 -25.47 -7.93 6.11
N VAL A 130 -24.26 -7.50 6.42
CA VAL A 130 -23.17 -8.37 6.84
C VAL A 130 -23.45 -8.88 8.25
N ILE A 131 -23.56 -10.20 8.38
CA ILE A 131 -23.77 -10.86 9.67
C ILE A 131 -22.44 -11.14 10.37
N ASP A 132 -21.43 -11.55 9.58
CA ASP A 132 -20.10 -11.88 10.11
C ASP A 132 -19.03 -11.60 9.05
N ASP A 133 -17.83 -11.26 9.48
CA ASP A 133 -16.64 -11.10 8.64
C ASP A 133 -15.66 -12.28 8.88
N VAL A 134 -15.72 -13.29 8.04
CA VAL A 134 -14.84 -14.47 8.14
C VAL A 134 -13.37 -14.08 7.87
N VAL A 135 -13.16 -13.14 6.95
CA VAL A 135 -11.86 -12.52 6.69
C VAL A 135 -12.04 -11.01 6.65
N LYS A 136 -11.38 -10.32 7.56
CA LYS A 136 -11.45 -8.85 7.62
C LYS A 136 -10.89 -8.20 6.36
N GLY A 137 -11.58 -7.20 5.86
CA GLY A 137 -11.08 -6.29 4.84
C GLY A 137 -10.15 -5.24 5.43
N TYR A 138 -9.26 -4.70 4.61
CA TYR A 138 -8.34 -3.66 5.03
C TYR A 138 -8.13 -2.59 3.96
N TYR A 139 -7.93 -1.36 4.44
CA TYR A 139 -7.46 -0.22 3.65
C TYR A 139 -5.99 0.06 3.95
N LEU A 140 -5.26 0.55 2.96
CA LEU A 140 -3.96 1.19 3.12
C LEU A 140 -4.05 2.61 2.55
N ASN A 141 -3.92 3.62 3.40
CA ASN A 141 -4.06 5.03 3.01
C ASN A 141 -5.33 5.27 2.16
N ASP A 142 -6.49 4.80 2.70
CA ASP A 142 -7.82 4.87 2.10
C ASP A 142 -8.04 4.06 0.80
N LYS A 143 -7.02 3.32 0.33
CA LYS A 143 -7.14 2.34 -0.75
C LYS A 143 -7.41 0.95 -0.21
N ILE A 144 -8.38 0.24 -0.78
CA ILE A 144 -8.65 -1.16 -0.45
C ILE A 144 -7.46 -2.01 -0.90
N ILE A 145 -6.87 -2.75 0.05
CA ILE A 145 -5.81 -3.73 -0.21
C ILE A 145 -6.28 -5.17 -0.02
N ARG A 146 -7.40 -5.35 0.66
CA ARG A 146 -8.08 -6.65 0.79
C ARG A 146 -9.57 -6.42 1.04
N PHE A 147 -10.41 -7.09 0.27
CA PHE A 147 -11.86 -7.12 0.48
C PHE A 147 -12.20 -7.94 1.74
N ALA A 148 -13.24 -7.56 2.45
CA ALA A 148 -13.76 -8.38 3.53
C ALA A 148 -14.53 -9.57 2.95
N LYS A 149 -14.25 -10.78 3.41
CA LYS A 149 -15.04 -11.97 3.09
C LYS A 149 -16.11 -12.14 4.15
N VAL A 150 -17.35 -11.99 3.72
CA VAL A 150 -18.49 -11.80 4.63
C VAL A 150 -19.59 -12.85 4.44
N VAL A 151 -20.34 -13.03 5.49
CA VAL A 151 -21.61 -13.76 5.51
C VAL A 151 -22.75 -12.74 5.50
N VAL A 152 -23.69 -12.88 4.58
CA VAL A 152 -24.80 -11.94 4.38
C VAL A 152 -26.10 -12.55 4.90
N GLY A 153 -26.96 -11.73 5.52
CA GLY A 153 -28.28 -12.11 5.96
C GLY A 153 -29.29 -12.12 4.80
N LYS A 154 -29.99 -13.23 4.62
CA LYS A 154 -31.04 -13.39 3.60
C LYS A 154 -32.42 -13.18 4.18
#